data_992d0cc6abe86db782e141d3d1dfedfe
#
_entry.id   992d0cc6abe86db782e141d3d1dfedfe
#
_cell.length_a   1.000
_cell.length_b   1.000
_cell.length_c   1.000
_cell.angle_alpha   90.00
_cell.angle_beta   90.00
_cell.angle_gamma   90.00
#
_symmetry.space_group_name_H-M   'P 1'
#
loop_
_entity.id
_entity.type
_entity.pdbx_description
1 polymer ?
#
loop_
_entity_poly.entity_id
_entity_poly.type
_entity_poly.pdbx_seq_one_letter_code
_entity_poly.pdbx_strand_id
1 'polypeptide(L)'
;MKTRLAASLAAAVLAFAGANLAQAAQVSGAVGATGQGDMTYRIGVSFDWDKKWLESSTGYLTGYWDAAYTYWEGGDASGAHSLSFSPVFTYEFSGFTYTPYIEAGIGLAAFSKTDVGDQRMGSAVNFEDRIGFGLKLPGEQKVGIRAMHYSNAGIKQPNDGIESYSLFYSKGF
;
A
#
# COMPACT_ATOMS: atom_id res chain seq x y z
N MET A 1 24.43 16.65 -0.69
CA MET A 1 24.31 15.51 0.23
C MET A 1 22.92 14.88 0.27
N LYS A 2 21.81 15.59 0.04
CA LYS A 2 20.42 15.02 0.11
C LYS A 2 20.08 14.03 -1.00
N THR A 3 20.64 14.16 -2.20
CA THR A 3 20.39 13.27 -3.35
C THR A 3 21.04 11.89 -3.22
N ARG A 4 22.13 11.75 -2.47
CA ARG A 4 22.81 10.47 -2.26
C ARG A 4 22.09 9.55 -1.25
N LEU A 5 21.34 10.11 -0.30
CA LEU A 5 20.60 9.35 0.71
C LEU A 5 19.35 8.68 0.10
N ALA A 6 18.62 9.38 -0.79
CA ALA A 6 17.46 8.83 -1.48
C ALA A 6 17.84 7.70 -2.45
N ALA A 7 18.97 7.84 -3.16
CA ALA A 7 19.49 6.78 -4.03
C ALA A 7 19.96 5.56 -3.24
N SER A 8 20.50 5.73 -2.04
CA SER A 8 20.92 4.63 -1.18
C SER A 8 19.75 3.86 -0.56
N LEU A 9 18.63 4.53 -0.22
CA LEU A 9 17.41 3.86 0.24
C LEU A 9 16.73 3.07 -0.88
N ALA A 10 16.65 3.62 -2.08
CA ALA A 10 16.10 2.92 -3.25
C ALA A 10 16.96 1.70 -3.62
N ALA A 11 18.30 1.81 -3.55
CA ALA A 11 19.21 0.71 -3.76
C ALA A 11 19.14 -0.38 -2.67
N ALA A 12 18.90 0.00 -1.41
CA ALA A 12 18.72 -0.94 -0.31
C ALA A 12 17.42 -1.73 -0.43
N VAL A 13 16.31 -1.12 -0.85
CA VAL A 13 15.04 -1.80 -1.13
C VAL A 13 15.19 -2.78 -2.30
N LEU A 14 15.95 -2.41 -3.35
CA LEU A 14 16.26 -3.28 -4.48
C LEU A 14 17.26 -4.40 -4.14
N ALA A 15 18.21 -4.16 -3.24
CA ALA A 15 19.19 -5.16 -2.84
C ALA A 15 18.61 -6.20 -1.84
N PHE A 16 17.64 -5.84 -1.02
CA PHE A 16 16.89 -6.79 -0.18
C PHE A 16 16.01 -7.72 -1.02
N ALA A 17 15.56 -7.28 -2.21
CA ALA A 17 14.82 -8.08 -3.17
C ALA A 17 15.70 -9.13 -3.90
N GLY A 18 17.03 -9.02 -3.84
CA GLY A 18 17.94 -9.83 -4.66
C GLY A 18 18.36 -11.19 -4.11
N ALA A 19 17.99 -11.57 -2.89
CA ALA A 19 18.68 -12.69 -2.25
C ALA A 19 17.84 -13.93 -1.91
N ASN A 20 16.57 -14.05 -2.24
CA ASN A 20 15.72 -15.25 -2.14
C ASN A 20 14.21 -14.93 -2.31
N LEU A 21 13.84 -13.83 -2.95
CA LEU A 21 12.47 -13.35 -3.06
C LEU A 21 11.84 -13.63 -4.45
N ALA A 22 12.46 -14.48 -5.25
CA ALA A 22 12.03 -14.71 -6.64
C ALA A 22 10.74 -15.52 -6.79
N GLN A 23 10.11 -15.99 -5.71
CA GLN A 23 9.02 -16.96 -5.83
C GLN A 23 7.64 -16.46 -5.41
N ALA A 24 7.51 -15.22 -4.93
CA ALA A 24 6.23 -14.66 -4.51
C ALA A 24 6.14 -13.13 -4.68
N ALA A 25 6.99 -12.55 -5.51
CA ALA A 25 6.97 -11.12 -5.74
C ALA A 25 5.85 -10.74 -6.70
N GLN A 26 5.05 -9.76 -6.33
CA GLN A 26 4.03 -9.18 -7.19
C GLN A 26 4.32 -7.69 -7.38
N VAL A 27 4.09 -7.19 -8.60
CA VAL A 27 4.10 -5.77 -8.89
C VAL A 27 2.66 -5.28 -8.99
N SER A 28 2.37 -4.14 -8.40
CA SER A 28 1.04 -3.54 -8.38
C SER A 28 1.05 -2.11 -8.89
N GLY A 29 -0.06 -1.73 -9.51
CA GLY A 29 -0.39 -0.36 -9.84
C GLY A 29 -1.78 -0.01 -9.31
N ALA A 30 -1.97 1.22 -8.84
CA ALA A 30 -3.27 1.72 -8.42
C ALA A 30 -3.47 3.17 -8.86
N VAL A 31 -4.71 3.48 -9.18
CA VAL A 31 -5.19 4.85 -9.42
C VAL A 31 -6.34 5.11 -8.45
N GLY A 32 -6.31 6.23 -7.78
CA GLY A 32 -7.30 6.58 -6.78
C GLY A 32 -7.52 8.08 -6.68
N ALA A 33 -8.40 8.44 -5.75
CA ALA A 33 -8.66 9.83 -5.40
C ALA A 33 -8.64 9.98 -3.88
N THR A 34 -8.21 11.16 -3.42
CA THR A 34 -8.30 11.56 -2.01
C THR A 34 -9.74 11.87 -1.62
N GLY A 35 -10.01 12.01 -0.33
CA GLY A 35 -11.30 12.52 0.17
C GLY A 35 -11.65 13.93 -0.35
N GLN A 36 -10.65 14.71 -0.80
CA GLN A 36 -10.79 16.03 -1.39
C GLN A 36 -10.96 16.01 -2.91
N GLY A 37 -10.78 14.84 -3.55
CA GLY A 37 -10.94 14.65 -5.00
C GLY A 37 -9.64 14.71 -5.80
N ASP A 38 -8.49 14.93 -5.17
CA ASP A 38 -7.19 14.94 -5.84
C ASP A 38 -6.76 13.51 -6.21
N MET A 39 -6.15 13.35 -7.38
CA MET A 39 -5.74 12.02 -7.85
C MET A 39 -4.53 11.48 -7.10
N THR A 40 -4.51 10.16 -6.94
CA THR A 40 -3.36 9.43 -6.40
C THR A 40 -2.94 8.32 -7.36
N TYR A 41 -1.62 8.15 -7.53
CA TYR A 41 -1.01 7.11 -8.37
C TYR A 41 -0.02 6.34 -7.53
N ARG A 42 -0.25 5.04 -7.39
CA ARG A 42 0.59 4.15 -6.56
C ARG A 42 1.20 3.05 -7.40
N ILE A 43 2.49 2.79 -7.18
CA ILE A 43 3.17 1.58 -7.66
C ILE A 43 3.77 0.87 -6.45
N GLY A 44 3.72 -0.46 -6.46
CA GLY A 44 4.19 -1.24 -5.31
C GLY A 44 4.73 -2.59 -5.71
N VAL A 45 5.47 -3.17 -4.77
CA VAL A 45 5.90 -4.56 -4.79
C VAL A 45 5.40 -5.23 -3.52
N SER A 46 4.92 -6.46 -3.64
CA SER A 46 4.47 -7.22 -2.48
C SER A 46 5.05 -8.63 -2.50
N PHE A 47 5.14 -9.21 -1.30
CA PHE A 47 5.70 -10.52 -1.04
C PHE A 47 4.71 -11.30 -0.19
N ASP A 48 4.08 -12.30 -0.78
CA ASP A 48 3.07 -13.12 -0.09
C ASP A 48 3.73 -13.92 1.04
N TRP A 49 3.00 -14.14 2.14
CA TRP A 49 3.44 -14.99 3.23
C TRP A 49 3.17 -16.45 2.90
N ASP A 50 4.09 -17.35 3.24
CA ASP A 50 3.95 -18.81 3.05
C ASP A 50 3.01 -19.46 4.06
N LYS A 51 2.49 -18.69 5.03
CA LYS A 51 1.67 -19.21 6.13
C LYS A 51 0.19 -18.95 5.92
N LYS A 52 -0.62 -19.94 6.29
CA LYS A 52 -2.06 -19.85 6.39
C LYS A 52 -2.49 -20.12 7.83
N TRP A 53 -3.47 -19.38 8.27
CA TRP A 53 -4.08 -19.51 9.58
C TRP A 53 -5.60 -19.61 9.44
N LEU A 54 -6.29 -20.08 10.47
CA LEU A 54 -7.75 -20.17 10.53
C LEU A 54 -8.35 -20.88 9.31
N GLU A 55 -7.68 -21.93 8.84
CA GLU A 55 -8.12 -22.70 7.69
C GLU A 55 -9.45 -23.41 7.98
N SER A 56 -10.42 -23.24 7.07
CA SER A 56 -11.75 -23.82 7.15
C SER A 56 -12.30 -24.08 5.73
N SER A 57 -13.49 -24.68 5.65
CA SER A 57 -14.18 -24.84 4.38
C SER A 57 -14.60 -23.51 3.74
N THR A 58 -14.70 -22.44 4.53
CA THR A 58 -15.07 -21.10 4.06
C THR A 58 -13.87 -20.31 3.52
N GLY A 59 -12.65 -20.55 4.05
CA GLY A 59 -11.46 -19.84 3.63
C GLY A 59 -10.34 -19.93 4.65
N TYR A 60 -9.35 -19.06 4.51
CA TYR A 60 -8.19 -18.98 5.39
C TYR A 60 -7.65 -17.55 5.48
N LEU A 61 -6.98 -17.28 6.59
CA LEU A 61 -6.23 -16.05 6.81
C LEU A 61 -4.78 -16.25 6.31
N THR A 62 -4.26 -15.29 5.59
CA THR A 62 -2.85 -15.17 5.17
C THR A 62 -2.49 -13.69 5.07
N GLY A 63 -1.48 -13.32 4.29
CA GLY A 63 -1.13 -11.94 4.05
C GLY A 63 0.13 -11.78 3.20
N TYR A 64 0.60 -10.53 3.16
CA TYR A 64 1.79 -10.16 2.40
C TYR A 64 2.46 -8.93 3.01
N TRP A 65 3.73 -8.74 2.70
CA TRP A 65 4.44 -7.49 2.90
C TRP A 65 4.24 -6.62 1.66
N ASP A 66 3.91 -5.34 1.85
CA ASP A 66 3.72 -4.36 0.78
C ASP A 66 4.69 -3.20 0.95
N ALA A 67 5.46 -2.90 -0.09
CA ALA A 67 6.29 -1.71 -0.17
C ALA A 67 5.88 -0.91 -1.41
N ALA A 68 5.59 0.39 -1.24
CA ALA A 68 5.08 1.16 -2.36
C ALA A 68 5.50 2.63 -2.34
N TYR A 69 5.47 3.20 -3.52
CA TYR A 69 5.58 4.62 -3.78
C TYR A 69 4.22 5.15 -4.23
N THR A 70 3.81 6.30 -3.69
CA THR A 70 2.60 7.00 -4.10
C THR A 70 2.94 8.45 -4.47
N TYR A 71 2.45 8.88 -5.63
CA TYR A 71 2.35 10.29 -6.00
C TYR A 71 0.94 10.79 -5.67
N TRP A 72 0.90 11.95 -5.03
CA TRP A 72 -0.32 12.64 -4.61
C TRP A 72 -0.42 13.93 -5.40
N GLU A 73 -1.48 14.12 -6.15
CA GLU A 73 -1.79 15.44 -6.70
C GLU A 73 -2.17 16.36 -5.55
N GLY A 74 -1.79 17.61 -5.64
CA GLY A 74 -2.01 18.58 -4.58
C GLY A 74 -3.12 19.58 -4.88
N GLY A 75 -4.00 19.31 -5.84
CA GLY A 75 -4.97 20.28 -6.29
C GLY A 75 -4.30 21.59 -6.72
N ASP A 76 -4.66 22.70 -6.08
CA ASP A 76 -4.02 24.01 -6.31
C ASP A 76 -2.62 24.13 -5.67
N ALA A 77 -2.24 23.20 -4.78
CA ALA A 77 -0.92 23.10 -4.18
C ALA A 77 0.02 22.22 -5.00
N SER A 78 1.32 22.26 -4.70
CA SER A 78 2.27 21.35 -5.34
C SER A 78 2.13 19.93 -4.79
N GLY A 79 2.10 18.92 -5.67
CA GLY A 79 1.98 17.51 -5.33
C GLY A 79 3.02 17.02 -4.31
N ALA A 80 2.72 15.90 -3.68
CA ALA A 80 3.58 15.23 -2.70
C ALA A 80 3.93 13.81 -3.15
N HIS A 81 4.91 13.21 -2.49
CA HIS A 81 5.33 11.84 -2.70
C HIS A 81 5.36 11.11 -1.37
N SER A 82 5.05 9.82 -1.35
CA SER A 82 5.25 8.99 -0.17
C SER A 82 5.86 7.64 -0.51
N LEU A 83 6.61 7.09 0.44
CA LEU A 83 7.06 5.71 0.45
C LEU A 83 6.43 5.03 1.65
N SER A 84 5.88 3.85 1.45
CA SER A 84 5.24 3.09 2.53
C SER A 84 5.71 1.65 2.59
N PHE A 85 5.59 1.09 3.79
CA PHE A 85 5.81 -0.33 4.06
C PHE A 85 4.79 -0.83 5.08
N SER A 86 4.06 -1.89 4.72
CA SER A 86 2.94 -2.39 5.52
C SER A 86 2.85 -3.91 5.49
N PRO A 87 2.67 -4.57 6.64
CA PRO A 87 2.09 -5.90 6.71
C PRO A 87 0.60 -5.79 6.37
N VAL A 88 0.12 -6.67 5.50
CA VAL A 88 -1.28 -6.71 5.08
C VAL A 88 -1.82 -8.12 5.28
N PHE A 89 -2.84 -8.25 6.10
CA PHE A 89 -3.57 -9.49 6.30
C PHE A 89 -4.67 -9.62 5.27
N THR A 90 -4.88 -10.84 4.75
CA THR A 90 -5.96 -11.15 3.82
C THR A 90 -6.73 -12.35 4.31
N TYR A 91 -8.06 -12.28 4.25
CA TYR A 91 -8.90 -13.46 4.39
C TYR A 91 -9.40 -13.85 3.01
N GLU A 92 -8.97 -15.02 2.54
CA GLU A 92 -9.28 -15.56 1.21
C GLU A 92 -10.41 -16.58 1.31
N PHE A 93 -11.48 -16.36 0.54
CA PHE A 93 -12.66 -17.22 0.55
C PHE A 93 -12.50 -18.40 -0.42
N SER A 94 -12.78 -19.62 0.06
CA SER A 94 -12.69 -20.86 -0.71
C SER A 94 -13.96 -21.13 -1.54
N GLY A 95 -13.84 -21.99 -2.55
CA GLY A 95 -14.99 -22.50 -3.30
C GLY A 95 -15.43 -21.65 -4.50
N PHE A 96 -14.63 -20.66 -4.91
CA PHE A 96 -14.90 -19.79 -6.04
C PHE A 96 -13.88 -19.99 -7.18
N THR A 97 -14.33 -19.80 -8.43
CA THR A 97 -13.43 -19.82 -9.61
C THR A 97 -12.41 -18.67 -9.55
N TYR A 98 -12.85 -17.50 -9.12
CA TYR A 98 -12.00 -16.37 -8.76
C TYR A 98 -12.09 -16.20 -7.26
N THR A 99 -10.96 -16.25 -6.57
CA THR A 99 -10.94 -16.22 -5.10
C THR A 99 -11.19 -14.79 -4.58
N PRO A 100 -12.38 -14.50 -4.02
CA PRO A 100 -12.59 -13.23 -3.33
C PRO A 100 -11.73 -13.15 -2.08
N TYR A 101 -11.30 -11.96 -1.73
CA TYR A 101 -10.65 -11.72 -0.45
C TYR A 101 -10.93 -10.33 0.09
N ILE A 102 -10.84 -10.20 1.39
CA ILE A 102 -10.78 -8.91 2.08
C ILE A 102 -9.36 -8.72 2.60
N GLU A 103 -8.92 -7.48 2.68
CA GLU A 103 -7.61 -7.14 3.23
C GLU A 103 -7.71 -6.05 4.28
N ALA A 104 -6.82 -6.13 5.28
CA ALA A 104 -6.61 -5.08 6.27
C ALA A 104 -5.12 -5.03 6.65
N GLY A 105 -4.60 -3.84 6.91
CA GLY A 105 -3.21 -3.67 7.29
C GLY A 105 -2.97 -2.34 7.98
N ILE A 106 -1.91 -2.31 8.77
CA ILE A 106 -1.38 -1.08 9.38
C ILE A 106 0.11 -1.06 9.14
N GLY A 107 0.61 0.01 8.55
CA GLY A 107 2.03 0.20 8.26
C GLY A 107 2.50 1.62 8.51
N LEU A 108 3.60 1.98 7.89
CA LEU A 108 4.19 3.31 7.96
C LEU A 108 4.37 3.89 6.57
N ALA A 109 4.16 5.19 6.46
CA ALA A 109 4.42 5.96 5.25
C ALA A 109 5.26 7.21 5.58
N ALA A 110 6.28 7.44 4.76
CA ALA A 110 7.12 8.63 4.83
C ALA A 110 6.77 9.56 3.66
N PHE A 111 6.28 10.74 3.96
CA PHE A 111 5.89 11.76 3.00
C PHE A 111 7.02 12.74 2.73
N SER A 112 7.11 13.22 1.50
CA SER A 112 8.09 14.27 1.11
C SER A 112 7.77 15.64 1.69
N LYS A 113 6.53 15.84 2.14
CA LYS A 113 6.00 17.07 2.74
C LYS A 113 5.08 16.72 3.90
N THR A 114 4.89 17.68 4.80
CA THR A 114 3.93 17.58 5.92
C THR A 114 2.54 18.09 5.56
N ASP A 115 2.40 18.67 4.37
CA ASP A 115 1.14 19.15 3.83
C ASP A 115 0.93 18.49 2.46
N VAL A 116 -0.24 17.89 2.25
CA VAL A 116 -0.62 17.18 1.02
C VAL A 116 -1.97 17.74 0.58
N GLY A 117 -1.99 18.51 -0.52
CA GLY A 117 -3.13 19.33 -0.86
C GLY A 117 -3.47 20.26 0.30
N ASP A 118 -4.73 20.29 0.69
CA ASP A 118 -5.22 21.07 1.82
C ASP A 118 -5.06 20.39 3.19
N GLN A 119 -4.54 19.16 3.23
CA GLN A 119 -4.41 18.39 4.47
C GLN A 119 -3.06 18.61 5.13
N ARG A 120 -3.08 19.06 6.38
CA ARG A 120 -1.88 19.32 7.21
C ARG A 120 -1.59 18.10 8.08
N MET A 121 -0.66 17.28 7.63
CA MET A 121 -0.30 16.01 8.29
C MET A 121 0.54 16.22 9.57
N GLY A 122 1.17 17.38 9.70
CA GLY A 122 2.01 17.74 10.85
C GLY A 122 3.28 16.89 11.02
N SER A 123 3.35 15.72 10.43
CA SER A 123 4.49 14.80 10.45
C SER A 123 4.80 14.30 9.04
N ALA A 124 6.08 14.15 8.73
CA ALA A 124 6.50 13.47 7.51
C ALA A 124 6.34 11.95 7.59
N VAL A 125 6.32 11.37 8.81
CA VAL A 125 6.05 9.94 9.02
C VAL A 125 4.67 9.80 9.61
N ASN A 126 3.84 8.97 8.96
CA ASN A 126 2.46 8.71 9.33
C ASN A 126 2.21 7.20 9.33
N PHE A 127 1.19 6.77 10.05
CA PHE A 127 0.64 5.42 9.89
C PHE A 127 -0.09 5.33 8.54
N GLU A 128 -0.05 4.15 7.93
CA GLU A 128 -0.83 3.80 6.76
C GLU A 128 -1.82 2.72 7.18
N ASP A 129 -3.09 3.09 7.36
CA ASP A 129 -4.17 2.15 7.63
C ASP A 129 -4.83 1.75 6.32
N ARG A 130 -5.16 0.46 6.16
CA ARG A 130 -5.69 -0.09 4.92
C ARG A 130 -6.83 -1.04 5.20
N ILE A 131 -7.87 -0.91 4.37
CA ILE A 131 -8.90 -1.93 4.18
C ILE A 131 -9.19 -2.06 2.68
N GLY A 132 -9.49 -3.27 2.21
CA GLY A 132 -9.79 -3.50 0.80
C GLY A 132 -10.57 -4.77 0.55
N PHE A 133 -11.06 -4.88 -0.67
CA PHE A 133 -11.69 -6.05 -1.23
C PHE A 133 -11.11 -6.31 -2.60
N GLY A 134 -10.83 -7.59 -2.92
CA GLY A 134 -10.27 -7.97 -4.20
C GLY A 134 -10.66 -9.36 -4.65
N LEU A 135 -10.27 -9.66 -5.88
CA LEU A 135 -10.38 -10.96 -6.51
C LEU A 135 -8.99 -11.43 -6.95
N LYS A 136 -8.62 -12.64 -6.57
CA LYS A 136 -7.49 -13.34 -7.18
C LYS A 136 -7.98 -14.03 -8.45
N LEU A 137 -7.30 -13.75 -9.54
CA LEU A 137 -7.58 -14.27 -10.88
C LEU A 137 -6.51 -15.31 -11.26
N PRO A 138 -6.75 -16.15 -12.27
CA PRO A 138 -5.73 -17.08 -12.79
C PRO A 138 -4.45 -16.36 -13.20
N GLY A 139 -3.31 -17.04 -13.05
CA GLY A 139 -2.01 -16.51 -13.45
C GLY A 139 -1.48 -15.43 -12.50
N GLU A 140 -1.71 -15.60 -11.19
CA GLU A 140 -1.15 -14.74 -10.12
C GLU A 140 -1.52 -13.26 -10.25
N GLN A 141 -2.73 -13.00 -10.71
CA GLN A 141 -3.28 -11.66 -10.85
C GLN A 141 -4.23 -11.35 -9.69
N LYS A 142 -4.27 -10.10 -9.27
CA LYS A 142 -5.25 -9.59 -8.32
C LYS A 142 -5.81 -8.25 -8.85
N VAL A 143 -7.10 -8.05 -8.65
CA VAL A 143 -7.77 -6.77 -8.92
C VAL A 143 -8.69 -6.45 -7.75
N GLY A 144 -8.82 -5.19 -7.39
CA GLY A 144 -9.69 -4.82 -6.27
C GLY A 144 -9.75 -3.33 -6.01
N ILE A 145 -10.50 -3.01 -4.97
CA ILE A 145 -10.64 -1.64 -4.45
C ILE A 145 -10.01 -1.56 -3.06
N ARG A 146 -9.51 -0.40 -2.72
CA ARG A 146 -8.78 -0.17 -1.48
C ARG A 146 -9.09 1.22 -0.93
N ALA A 147 -9.40 1.30 0.35
CA ALA A 147 -9.43 2.52 1.11
C ALA A 147 -8.22 2.56 2.04
N MET A 148 -7.53 3.68 2.05
CA MET A 148 -6.33 3.91 2.84
C MET A 148 -6.48 5.22 3.60
N HIS A 149 -6.05 5.24 4.85
CA HIS A 149 -5.99 6.42 5.69
C HIS A 149 -4.56 6.63 6.17
N TYR A 150 -4.11 7.87 6.17
CA TYR A 150 -2.78 8.25 6.64
C TYR A 150 -2.90 9.32 7.70
N SER A 151 -2.32 9.07 8.87
CA SER A 151 -2.27 10.02 9.96
C SER A 151 -1.13 9.70 10.92
N ASN A 152 -0.75 10.67 11.73
CA ASN A 152 0.27 10.45 12.76
C ASN A 152 -0.34 10.04 14.13
N ALA A 153 -1.61 9.59 14.16
CA ALA A 153 -2.35 9.21 15.36
C ALA A 153 -2.38 10.32 16.45
N GLY A 154 -2.26 11.58 16.07
CA GLY A 154 -2.24 12.71 17.02
C GLY A 154 -0.92 12.90 17.77
N ILE A 155 0.14 12.17 17.42
CA ILE A 155 1.47 12.32 18.03
C ILE A 155 2.01 13.74 17.81
N LYS A 156 1.66 14.35 16.67
CA LYS A 156 2.04 15.72 16.31
C LYS A 156 0.88 16.48 15.69
N GLN A 157 0.69 17.73 16.10
CA GLN A 157 -0.35 18.60 15.55
C GLN A 157 0.24 19.59 14.51
N PRO A 158 -0.55 20.01 13.49
CA PRO A 158 -1.88 19.50 13.14
C PRO A 158 -1.83 18.04 12.64
N ASN A 159 -2.97 17.33 12.67
CA ASN A 159 -3.10 15.98 12.16
C ASN A 159 -4.48 15.83 11.49
N ASP A 160 -4.63 16.47 10.35
CA ASP A 160 -5.90 16.45 9.60
C ASP A 160 -6.15 15.05 9.00
N GLY A 161 -5.08 14.29 8.73
CA GLY A 161 -5.14 13.00 8.03
C GLY A 161 -5.40 13.17 6.54
N ILE A 162 -5.21 12.09 5.77
CA ILE A 162 -5.59 12.05 4.35
C ILE A 162 -6.03 10.64 3.97
N GLU A 163 -7.10 10.52 3.20
CA GLU A 163 -7.60 9.27 2.65
C GLU A 163 -7.23 9.14 1.18
N SER A 164 -7.14 7.88 0.71
CA SER A 164 -7.07 7.52 -0.70
C SER A 164 -7.98 6.34 -0.97
N TYR A 165 -8.88 6.48 -1.92
CA TYR A 165 -9.77 5.43 -2.42
C TYR A 165 -9.32 5.05 -3.81
N SER A 166 -8.92 3.80 -4.01
CA SER A 166 -8.24 3.39 -5.25
C SER A 166 -8.75 2.07 -5.82
N LEU A 167 -8.69 1.96 -7.14
CA LEU A 167 -8.71 0.71 -7.88
C LEU A 167 -7.26 0.27 -8.09
N PHE A 168 -6.98 -1.01 -7.84
CA PHE A 168 -5.64 -1.56 -8.04
C PHE A 168 -5.66 -2.83 -8.89
N TYR A 169 -4.55 -3.09 -9.53
CA TYR A 169 -4.21 -4.34 -10.19
C TYR A 169 -2.80 -4.77 -9.77
N SER A 170 -2.61 -6.06 -9.56
CA SER A 170 -1.28 -6.63 -9.36
C SER A 170 -1.07 -7.90 -10.18
N LYS A 171 0.20 -8.20 -10.45
CA LYS A 171 0.66 -9.35 -11.21
C LYS A 171 1.89 -9.96 -10.52
N GLY A 172 1.83 -11.26 -10.26
CA GLY A 172 2.97 -12.07 -9.81
C GLY A 172 3.84 -12.56 -10.98
N PHE A 173 5.07 -12.94 -10.66
CA PHE A 173 6.08 -13.44 -11.59
C PHE A 173 6.68 -14.74 -11.10
#